data_71ef879efb86efe430e3af3a74ffd30f
#
_entry.id   71ef879efb86efe430e3af3a74ffd30f
#
_cell.length_a   1.000
_cell.length_b   1.000
_cell.length_c   1.000
_cell.angle_alpha   90.00
_cell.angle_beta   90.00
_cell.angle_gamma   90.00
#
_symmetry.space_group_name_H-M   'P 1'
#
loop_
_entity.id
_entity.type
_entity.pdbx_description
1 polymer ?
#
loop_
_entity_poly.entity_id
_entity_poly.type
_entity_poly.pdbx_seq_one_letter_code
_entity_poly.pdbx_strand_id
1 'polypeptide(L)'
;MPEYCVTGGTGFIAAYLVKSLLEKGHTVRTTARNPEDESKVGYLREFPGAKERLKIMKADLMVEGSFDEAVEGVHGVFHTASPVLVPYDDNVKATLIDPCINGTLNVLRSCSKASSVKRVVLTSSCSSIRYRYDVQQVSPLNESHWSDPEYCTHYNLWYAYAKTLGEKEAWRVAKENGIDLVVVNPSFVVGPLLAPQPTSTLLLILSIVKGLKGEYPNTTLGFVHIDDVLAAHILAMEERKVDGRLICSSSVAHWSEVIEMLRAKYPSYPHESKCSSQEGDNNPHSMDTSKIHQLGFPAFKTLDEMFDDCIKSFQDKGFL
;
A
#
# COMPACT_ATOMS: atom_id res chain seq x y z
N MET A 1 -8.01 18.13 -18.72
CA MET A 1 -7.94 16.80 -18.06
C MET A 1 -7.94 17.00 -16.56
N PRO A 2 -8.46 16.08 -15.76
CA PRO A 2 -8.44 16.23 -14.31
C PRO A 2 -7.01 16.27 -13.76
N GLU A 3 -6.83 17.03 -12.68
CA GLU A 3 -5.61 17.07 -11.88
C GLU A 3 -5.84 16.25 -10.61
N TYR A 4 -4.87 15.40 -10.24
CA TYR A 4 -4.93 14.55 -9.06
C TYR A 4 -3.78 14.84 -8.11
N CYS A 5 -4.03 14.68 -6.80
CA CYS A 5 -2.98 14.65 -5.79
C CYS A 5 -2.71 13.20 -5.37
N VAL A 6 -1.43 12.80 -5.39
CA VAL A 6 -0.94 11.51 -4.87
C VAL A 6 -0.03 11.79 -3.69
N THR A 7 -0.44 11.46 -2.47
CA THR A 7 0.40 11.71 -1.29
C THR A 7 1.52 10.68 -1.16
N GLY A 8 2.72 11.14 -0.76
CA GLY A 8 3.85 10.25 -0.51
C GLY A 8 4.51 9.67 -1.77
N GLY A 9 4.74 10.50 -2.79
CA GLY A 9 5.17 10.13 -4.13
C GLY A 9 6.40 9.25 -4.25
N THR A 10 7.25 9.21 -3.25
CA THR A 10 8.45 8.35 -3.22
C THR A 10 8.16 6.93 -2.73
N GLY A 11 6.93 6.65 -2.28
CA GLY A 11 6.49 5.31 -1.88
C GLY A 11 6.26 4.39 -3.07
N PHE A 12 6.29 3.07 -2.85
CA PHE A 12 6.20 2.08 -3.91
C PHE A 12 4.90 2.24 -4.73
N ILE A 13 3.73 2.20 -4.09
CA ILE A 13 2.42 2.36 -4.76
C ILE A 13 2.30 3.77 -5.36
N ALA A 14 2.69 4.80 -4.60
CA ALA A 14 2.57 6.18 -5.03
C ALA A 14 3.35 6.49 -6.31
N ALA A 15 4.60 6.05 -6.41
CA ALA A 15 5.43 6.29 -7.59
C ALA A 15 4.82 5.68 -8.85
N TYR A 16 4.28 4.48 -8.74
CA TYR A 16 3.56 3.83 -9.83
C TYR A 16 2.27 4.55 -10.21
N LEU A 17 1.49 5.03 -9.22
CA LEU A 17 0.29 5.86 -9.49
C LEU A 17 0.67 7.15 -10.21
N VAL A 18 1.69 7.86 -9.76
CA VAL A 18 2.20 9.08 -10.42
C VAL A 18 2.54 8.78 -11.88
N LYS A 19 3.33 7.73 -12.12
CA LYS A 19 3.73 7.31 -13.48
C LYS A 19 2.52 7.01 -14.34
N SER A 20 1.60 6.18 -13.87
CA SER A 20 0.41 5.76 -14.61
C SER A 20 -0.52 6.93 -14.93
N LEU A 21 -0.74 7.85 -14.00
CA LEU A 21 -1.57 9.05 -14.21
C LEU A 21 -0.94 10.00 -15.25
N LEU A 22 0.38 10.18 -15.22
CA LEU A 22 1.09 10.97 -16.21
C LEU A 22 1.01 10.35 -17.62
N GLU A 23 1.16 9.03 -17.73
CA GLU A 23 1.04 8.29 -18.99
C GLU A 23 -0.38 8.39 -19.58
N LYS A 24 -1.40 8.44 -18.73
CA LYS A 24 -2.79 8.72 -19.11
C LYS A 24 -3.04 10.20 -19.47
N GLY A 25 -2.05 11.06 -19.35
CA GLY A 25 -2.09 12.48 -19.71
C GLY A 25 -2.63 13.40 -18.62
N HIS A 26 -2.85 12.91 -17.40
CA HIS A 26 -3.30 13.73 -16.28
C HIS A 26 -2.20 14.64 -15.74
N THR A 27 -2.60 15.75 -15.12
CA THR A 27 -1.72 16.56 -14.28
C THR A 27 -1.70 15.95 -12.88
N VAL A 28 -0.52 15.84 -12.29
CA VAL A 28 -0.32 15.19 -11.00
C VAL A 28 0.44 16.12 -10.06
N ARG A 29 -0.13 16.34 -8.89
CA ARG A 29 0.62 16.81 -7.73
C ARG A 29 1.00 15.60 -6.88
N THR A 30 2.25 15.51 -6.49
CA THR A 30 2.64 14.52 -5.50
C THR A 30 3.35 15.18 -4.34
N THR A 31 3.35 14.53 -3.17
CA THR A 31 3.96 15.11 -1.98
C THR A 31 5.17 14.33 -1.51
N ALA A 32 6.15 15.04 -0.98
CA ALA A 32 7.32 14.49 -0.31
C ALA A 32 7.65 15.35 0.91
N ARG A 33 8.25 14.76 1.96
CA ARG A 33 8.72 15.53 3.14
C ARG A 33 9.81 16.54 2.77
N ASN A 34 10.69 16.14 1.85
CA ASN A 34 11.72 17.00 1.28
C ASN A 34 11.72 16.87 -0.25
N PRO A 35 11.06 17.79 -0.98
CA PRO A 35 11.02 17.78 -2.44
C PRO A 35 12.35 18.19 -3.12
N GLU A 36 13.32 18.70 -2.35
CA GLU A 36 14.66 19.08 -2.82
C GLU A 36 15.66 17.91 -2.73
N ASP A 37 15.30 16.80 -2.12
CA ASP A 37 16.16 15.63 -2.02
C ASP A 37 16.10 14.82 -3.33
N GLU A 38 16.93 15.23 -4.31
CA GLU A 38 17.01 14.61 -5.63
C GLU A 38 17.32 13.10 -5.58
N SER A 39 18.00 12.64 -4.54
CA SER A 39 18.25 11.20 -4.38
C SER A 39 16.96 10.39 -4.19
N LYS A 40 15.90 11.02 -3.67
CA LYS A 40 14.60 10.40 -3.42
C LYS A 40 13.54 10.77 -4.43
N VAL A 41 13.55 11.98 -4.97
CA VAL A 41 12.48 12.46 -5.86
C VAL A 41 12.92 12.58 -7.32
N GLY A 42 14.21 12.61 -7.62
CA GLY A 42 14.75 12.85 -8.96
C GLY A 42 14.15 11.92 -10.01
N TYR A 43 14.08 10.61 -9.72
CA TYR A 43 13.54 9.63 -10.66
C TYR A 43 12.06 9.87 -11.03
N LEU A 44 11.27 10.54 -10.18
CA LEU A 44 9.90 10.91 -10.51
C LEU A 44 9.84 11.95 -11.63
N ARG A 45 10.84 12.82 -11.70
CA ARG A 45 10.95 13.86 -12.74
C ARG A 45 11.31 13.31 -14.12
N GLU A 46 11.87 12.07 -14.15
CA GLU A 46 12.22 11.36 -15.38
C GLU A 46 11.03 10.61 -16.01
N PHE A 47 9.87 10.56 -15.34
CA PHE A 47 8.71 9.89 -15.94
C PHE A 47 8.19 10.63 -17.17
N PRO A 48 7.72 9.91 -18.21
CA PRO A 48 7.14 10.52 -19.39
C PRO A 48 6.04 11.54 -19.03
N GLY A 49 6.21 12.79 -19.48
CA GLY A 49 5.28 13.88 -19.21
C GLY A 49 5.44 14.55 -17.84
N ALA A 50 6.40 14.15 -17.01
CA ALA A 50 6.60 14.75 -15.70
C ALA A 50 7.01 16.23 -15.79
N LYS A 51 7.84 16.59 -16.77
CA LYS A 51 8.32 17.95 -16.96
C LYS A 51 7.18 18.98 -17.08
N GLU A 52 6.10 18.61 -17.75
CA GLU A 52 4.96 19.50 -18.02
C GLU A 52 3.82 19.32 -17.00
N ARG A 53 3.68 18.11 -16.42
CA ARG A 53 2.46 17.73 -15.71
C ARG A 53 2.67 17.20 -14.29
N LEU A 54 3.92 17.15 -13.78
CA LEU A 54 4.20 16.75 -12.41
C LEU A 54 4.64 17.96 -11.56
N LYS A 55 3.98 18.16 -10.42
CA LYS A 55 4.43 19.06 -9.36
C LYS A 55 4.70 18.26 -8.09
N ILE A 56 5.93 18.34 -7.58
CA ILE A 56 6.32 17.72 -6.30
C ILE A 56 6.25 18.82 -5.23
N MET A 57 5.43 18.57 -4.20
CA MET A 57 5.14 19.55 -3.16
C MET A 57 5.59 19.04 -1.79
N LYS A 58 5.97 19.97 -0.91
CA LYS A 58 6.33 19.62 0.46
C LYS A 58 5.08 19.37 1.28
N ALA A 59 4.99 18.22 1.94
CA ALA A 59 3.99 17.94 2.96
C ALA A 59 4.48 16.86 3.93
N ASP A 60 4.02 16.95 5.17
CA ASP A 60 4.31 16.02 6.24
C ASP A 60 3.02 15.55 6.90
N LEU A 61 2.86 14.23 7.06
CA LEU A 61 1.66 13.63 7.68
C LEU A 61 1.40 14.14 9.09
N MET A 62 2.45 14.48 9.84
CA MET A 62 2.34 14.92 11.24
C MET A 62 2.10 16.42 11.40
N VAL A 63 2.07 17.19 10.29
CA VAL A 63 1.84 18.63 10.32
C VAL A 63 0.45 18.94 9.77
N GLU A 64 -0.46 19.38 10.66
CA GLU A 64 -1.82 19.79 10.25
C GLU A 64 -1.76 20.92 9.23
N GLY A 65 -2.61 20.82 8.19
CA GLY A 65 -2.67 21.82 7.10
C GLY A 65 -1.54 21.71 6.08
N SER A 66 -0.54 20.85 6.28
CA SER A 66 0.58 20.74 5.32
C SER A 66 0.16 20.22 3.94
N PHE A 67 -1.02 19.62 3.84
CA PHE A 67 -1.60 19.15 2.57
C PHE A 67 -2.56 20.14 1.92
N ASP A 68 -2.94 21.24 2.59
CA ASP A 68 -3.95 22.18 2.10
C ASP A 68 -3.61 22.66 0.68
N GLU A 69 -2.39 23.13 0.44
CA GLU A 69 -1.94 23.61 -0.88
C GLU A 69 -1.87 22.47 -1.92
N ALA A 70 -1.51 21.24 -1.50
CA ALA A 70 -1.38 20.11 -2.42
C ALA A 70 -2.74 19.62 -2.94
N VAL A 71 -3.82 19.77 -2.15
CA VAL A 71 -5.15 19.30 -2.51
C VAL A 71 -6.07 20.40 -3.05
N GLU A 72 -5.71 21.68 -2.88
CA GLU A 72 -6.52 22.80 -3.37
C GLU A 72 -6.59 22.81 -4.91
N GLY A 73 -7.78 22.83 -5.48
CA GLY A 73 -8.00 22.83 -6.92
C GLY A 73 -7.92 21.47 -7.62
N VAL A 74 -7.48 20.39 -6.97
CA VAL A 74 -7.43 19.07 -7.59
C VAL A 74 -8.79 18.41 -7.65
N HIS A 75 -8.99 17.52 -8.63
CA HIS A 75 -10.22 16.78 -8.84
C HIS A 75 -10.41 15.63 -7.84
N GLY A 76 -9.32 14.95 -7.48
CA GLY A 76 -9.36 13.82 -6.55
C GLY A 76 -8.00 13.59 -5.89
N VAL A 77 -8.01 12.84 -4.80
CA VAL A 77 -6.83 12.57 -3.99
C VAL A 77 -6.63 11.07 -3.82
N PHE A 78 -5.46 10.58 -4.18
CA PHE A 78 -4.97 9.25 -3.81
C PHE A 78 -4.11 9.40 -2.54
N HIS A 79 -4.67 9.00 -1.41
CA HIS A 79 -3.93 9.04 -0.15
C HIS A 79 -3.21 7.73 0.09
N THR A 80 -1.93 7.67 -0.33
CA THR A 80 -1.06 6.50 -0.22
C THR A 80 0.02 6.65 0.85
N ALA A 81 0.27 7.89 1.29
CA ALA A 81 1.30 8.16 2.30
C ALA A 81 0.97 7.48 3.64
N SER A 82 1.84 6.60 4.08
CA SER A 82 1.75 5.91 5.38
C SER A 82 3.13 5.32 5.73
N PRO A 83 3.55 5.28 7.00
CA PRO A 83 4.68 4.46 7.38
C PRO A 83 4.35 2.98 7.20
N VAL A 84 5.34 2.16 6.81
CA VAL A 84 5.15 0.73 6.54
C VAL A 84 6.13 -0.11 7.35
N LEU A 85 7.39 -0.12 6.99
CA LEU A 85 8.42 -0.88 7.68
C LEU A 85 9.15 0.02 8.67
N VAL A 86 8.75 -0.04 9.93
CA VAL A 86 9.39 0.64 11.06
C VAL A 86 9.73 -0.39 12.13
N PRO A 87 10.78 -0.19 12.93
CA PRO A 87 11.06 -1.04 14.08
C PRO A 87 9.89 -1.03 15.07
N TYR A 88 9.61 -2.19 15.67
CA TYR A 88 8.64 -2.31 16.77
C TYR A 88 9.39 -2.22 18.10
N ASP A 89 9.74 -1.00 18.44
CA ASP A 89 10.41 -0.61 19.68
C ASP A 89 9.51 0.30 20.52
N ASP A 90 10.05 0.89 21.57
CA ASP A 90 9.32 1.80 22.49
C ASP A 90 8.75 3.05 21.78
N ASN A 91 9.23 3.36 20.57
CA ASN A 91 8.77 4.48 19.77
C ASN A 91 7.70 4.10 18.73
N VAL A 92 7.25 2.84 18.67
CA VAL A 92 6.29 2.36 17.66
C VAL A 92 5.02 3.22 17.59
N LYS A 93 4.60 3.78 18.73
CA LYS A 93 3.46 4.70 18.76
C LYS A 93 3.73 5.94 17.92
N ALA A 94 4.86 6.60 18.11
CA ALA A 94 5.22 7.85 17.43
C ALA A 94 5.69 7.64 15.98
N THR A 95 6.27 6.48 15.67
CA THR A 95 6.86 6.20 14.35
C THR A 95 5.90 5.49 13.39
N LEU A 96 4.87 4.80 13.91
CA LEU A 96 3.92 4.01 13.12
C LEU A 96 2.47 4.36 13.43
N ILE A 97 2.01 4.24 14.70
CA ILE A 97 0.59 4.32 15.03
C ILE A 97 0.06 5.73 14.81
N ASP A 98 0.67 6.73 15.45
CA ASP A 98 0.24 8.12 15.33
C ASP A 98 0.31 8.65 13.88
N PRO A 99 1.38 8.39 13.09
CA PRO A 99 1.40 8.76 11.68
C PRO A 99 0.36 8.05 10.81
N CYS A 100 0.03 6.79 11.08
CA CYS A 100 -1.04 6.10 10.35
C CYS A 100 -2.41 6.72 10.64
N ILE A 101 -2.69 7.05 11.89
CA ILE A 101 -4.00 7.61 12.29
C ILE A 101 -4.04 9.11 12.01
N ASN A 102 -3.22 9.89 12.71
CA ASN A 102 -3.25 11.35 12.63
C ASN A 102 -2.85 11.88 11.25
N GLY A 103 -1.89 11.21 10.59
CA GLY A 103 -1.50 11.54 9.23
C GLY A 103 -2.65 11.39 8.24
N THR A 104 -3.41 10.30 8.33
CA THR A 104 -4.62 10.10 7.52
C THR A 104 -5.67 11.17 7.81
N LEU A 105 -5.90 11.50 9.08
CA LEU A 105 -6.84 12.55 9.47
C LEU A 105 -6.42 13.94 8.95
N ASN A 106 -5.13 14.26 8.98
CA ASN A 106 -4.63 15.53 8.48
C ASN A 106 -4.87 15.68 6.96
N VAL A 107 -4.66 14.62 6.18
CA VAL A 107 -4.98 14.63 4.75
C VAL A 107 -6.48 14.79 4.51
N LEU A 108 -7.34 14.05 5.22
CA LEU A 108 -8.80 14.16 5.07
C LEU A 108 -9.33 15.55 5.48
N ARG A 109 -8.77 16.17 6.53
CA ARG A 109 -9.10 17.55 6.92
C ARG A 109 -8.73 18.55 5.83
N SER A 110 -7.57 18.38 5.19
CA SER A 110 -7.22 19.22 4.04
C SER A 110 -8.20 19.01 2.87
N CYS A 111 -8.57 17.76 2.58
CA CYS A 111 -9.55 17.45 1.54
C CYS A 111 -10.93 18.05 1.84
N SER A 112 -11.37 18.07 3.11
CA SER A 112 -12.67 18.65 3.48
C SER A 112 -12.76 20.15 3.28
N LYS A 113 -11.63 20.87 3.34
CA LYS A 113 -11.55 22.31 3.05
C LYS A 113 -11.56 22.61 1.56
N ALA A 114 -11.09 21.70 0.72
CA ALA A 114 -10.93 21.88 -0.72
C ALA A 114 -12.21 21.46 -1.47
N SER A 115 -13.08 22.42 -1.83
CA SER A 115 -14.35 22.18 -2.53
C SER A 115 -14.21 21.52 -3.91
N SER A 116 -13.01 21.56 -4.49
CA SER A 116 -12.66 20.93 -5.77
C SER A 116 -12.54 19.41 -5.69
N VAL A 117 -12.16 18.86 -4.53
CA VAL A 117 -11.95 17.43 -4.32
C VAL A 117 -13.31 16.71 -4.38
N LYS A 118 -13.48 15.81 -5.36
CA LYS A 118 -14.73 15.08 -5.58
C LYS A 118 -14.70 13.69 -4.93
N ARG A 119 -13.52 13.08 -4.81
CA ARG A 119 -13.32 11.74 -4.21
C ARG A 119 -11.92 11.64 -3.60
N VAL A 120 -11.85 10.90 -2.52
CA VAL A 120 -10.58 10.47 -1.91
C VAL A 120 -10.48 8.95 -1.98
N VAL A 121 -9.40 8.43 -2.55
CA VAL A 121 -9.06 6.99 -2.53
C VAL A 121 -7.95 6.78 -1.52
N LEU A 122 -8.28 6.09 -0.43
CA LEU A 122 -7.33 5.78 0.64
C LEU A 122 -6.69 4.40 0.40
N THR A 123 -5.38 4.32 0.42
CA THR A 123 -4.65 3.06 0.49
C THR A 123 -4.58 2.58 1.93
N SER A 124 -5.47 1.65 2.29
CA SER A 124 -5.40 0.92 3.55
C SER A 124 -4.57 -0.37 3.38
N SER A 125 -5.04 -1.49 3.89
CA SER A 125 -4.37 -2.80 3.79
C SER A 125 -5.34 -3.92 4.12
N CYS A 126 -5.14 -5.13 3.58
CA CYS A 126 -5.75 -6.36 4.09
C CYS A 126 -5.39 -6.65 5.56
N SER A 127 -4.36 -5.98 6.08
CA SER A 127 -4.04 -6.00 7.51
C SER A 127 -5.11 -5.37 8.40
N SER A 128 -6.03 -4.56 7.86
CA SER A 128 -7.22 -4.07 8.57
C SER A 128 -8.40 -5.03 8.54
N ILE A 129 -8.24 -6.21 7.92
CA ILE A 129 -9.33 -7.18 7.68
C ILE A 129 -9.08 -8.52 8.38
N ARG A 130 -7.85 -9.07 8.29
CA ARG A 130 -7.57 -10.49 8.53
C ARG A 130 -7.15 -10.89 9.94
N TYR A 131 -6.72 -9.98 10.78
CA TYR A 131 -6.18 -10.28 12.11
C TYR A 131 -7.28 -10.35 13.16
N ARG A 132 -7.82 -11.57 13.36
CA ARG A 132 -8.92 -11.84 14.27
C ARG A 132 -8.87 -13.29 14.75
N TYR A 133 -9.42 -13.55 15.96
CA TYR A 133 -9.38 -14.89 16.59
C TYR A 133 -10.15 -15.94 15.80
N ASP A 134 -11.22 -15.54 15.13
CA ASP A 134 -12.13 -16.42 14.39
C ASP A 134 -11.86 -16.43 12.87
N VAL A 135 -10.68 -16.02 12.42
CA VAL A 135 -10.36 -15.84 10.99
C VAL A 135 -10.64 -17.09 10.15
N GLN A 136 -10.34 -18.29 10.68
CA GLN A 136 -10.56 -19.54 9.97
C GLN A 136 -12.06 -19.89 9.84
N GLN A 137 -12.88 -19.49 10.82
CA GLN A 137 -14.31 -19.75 10.83
C GLN A 137 -15.08 -18.84 9.87
N VAL A 138 -14.60 -17.58 9.70
CA VAL A 138 -15.27 -16.56 8.87
C VAL A 138 -14.70 -16.45 7.46
N SER A 139 -13.62 -17.18 7.17
CA SER A 139 -13.01 -17.22 5.85
C SER A 139 -13.97 -17.86 4.80
N PRO A 140 -14.07 -17.35 3.56
CA PRO A 140 -13.29 -16.25 2.98
C PRO A 140 -13.66 -14.87 3.54
N LEU A 141 -12.62 -14.05 3.79
CA LEU A 141 -12.81 -12.70 4.31
C LEU A 141 -13.23 -11.73 3.21
N ASN A 142 -14.21 -10.91 3.48
CA ASN A 142 -14.70 -9.87 2.56
C ASN A 142 -14.62 -8.47 3.18
N GLU A 143 -15.10 -7.48 2.47
CA GLU A 143 -15.00 -6.06 2.84
C GLU A 143 -15.79 -5.68 4.11
N SER A 144 -16.66 -6.53 4.61
CA SER A 144 -17.37 -6.29 5.89
C SER A 144 -16.54 -6.65 7.13
N HIS A 145 -15.49 -7.45 6.96
CA HIS A 145 -14.66 -7.91 8.06
C HIS A 145 -13.65 -6.84 8.49
N TRP A 146 -13.31 -6.87 9.78
CA TRP A 146 -12.31 -6.02 10.39
C TRP A 146 -11.36 -6.84 11.24
N SER A 147 -10.11 -6.44 11.24
CA SER A 147 -9.15 -6.93 12.22
C SER A 147 -9.54 -6.46 13.62
N ASP A 148 -9.27 -7.34 14.59
CA ASP A 148 -9.52 -7.09 16.00
C ASP A 148 -8.30 -6.37 16.62
N PRO A 149 -8.47 -5.14 17.16
CA PRO A 149 -7.37 -4.43 17.83
C PRO A 149 -6.79 -5.20 19.04
N GLU A 150 -7.60 -5.98 19.79
CA GLU A 150 -7.12 -6.78 20.90
C GLU A 150 -6.23 -7.93 20.42
N TYR A 151 -6.62 -8.61 19.33
CA TYR A 151 -5.78 -9.60 18.67
C TYR A 151 -4.44 -8.97 18.23
N CYS A 152 -4.50 -7.82 17.59
CA CYS A 152 -3.29 -7.14 17.11
C CYS A 152 -2.33 -6.77 18.25
N THR A 153 -2.85 -6.26 19.35
CA THR A 153 -2.02 -5.90 20.52
C THR A 153 -1.46 -7.13 21.22
N HIS A 154 -2.25 -8.20 21.35
CA HIS A 154 -1.84 -9.45 21.99
C HIS A 154 -0.62 -10.07 21.29
N TYR A 155 -0.59 -10.02 19.95
CA TYR A 155 0.49 -10.58 19.14
C TYR A 155 1.53 -9.56 18.66
N ASN A 156 1.49 -8.31 19.17
CA ASN A 156 2.38 -7.22 18.77
C ASN A 156 2.35 -6.91 17.26
N LEU A 157 1.19 -7.05 16.63
CA LEU A 157 0.96 -6.77 15.21
C LEU A 157 0.64 -5.28 15.00
N TRP A 158 1.59 -4.43 15.33
CA TRP A 158 1.38 -2.98 15.43
C TRP A 158 1.00 -2.32 14.10
N TYR A 159 1.50 -2.83 12.98
CA TYR A 159 1.10 -2.36 11.65
C TYR A 159 -0.39 -2.61 11.40
N ALA A 160 -0.87 -3.82 11.68
CA ALA A 160 -2.28 -4.18 11.54
C ALA A 160 -3.18 -3.35 12.48
N TYR A 161 -2.74 -3.17 13.72
CA TYR A 161 -3.38 -2.28 14.69
C TYR A 161 -3.54 -0.86 14.13
N ALA A 162 -2.44 -0.26 13.66
CA ALA A 162 -2.42 1.10 13.15
C ALA A 162 -3.30 1.27 11.90
N LYS A 163 -3.23 0.31 10.95
CA LYS A 163 -4.07 0.32 9.74
C LYS A 163 -5.55 0.16 10.07
N THR A 164 -5.89 -0.70 11.02
CA THR A 164 -7.28 -0.90 11.45
C THR A 164 -7.87 0.37 12.06
N LEU A 165 -7.17 0.98 13.00
CA LEU A 165 -7.67 2.20 13.65
C LEU A 165 -7.64 3.39 12.69
N GLY A 166 -6.59 3.55 11.89
CA GLY A 166 -6.49 4.63 10.92
C GLY A 166 -7.62 4.60 9.89
N GLU A 167 -7.97 3.41 9.40
CA GLU A 167 -9.07 3.26 8.45
C GLU A 167 -10.44 3.52 9.11
N LYS A 168 -10.67 3.01 10.33
CA LYS A 168 -11.93 3.29 11.06
C LYS A 168 -12.12 4.79 11.31
N GLU A 169 -11.06 5.49 11.70
CA GLU A 169 -11.10 6.93 11.90
C GLU A 169 -11.29 7.70 10.58
N ALA A 170 -10.68 7.22 9.48
CA ALA A 170 -10.90 7.79 8.16
C ALA A 170 -12.38 7.74 7.75
N TRP A 171 -13.06 6.61 7.96
CA TRP A 171 -14.49 6.47 7.71
C TRP A 171 -15.34 7.41 8.57
N ARG A 172 -14.99 7.56 9.86
CA ARG A 172 -15.69 8.48 10.77
C ARG A 172 -15.60 9.92 10.26
N VAL A 173 -14.37 10.39 9.98
CA VAL A 173 -14.13 11.77 9.52
C VAL A 173 -14.73 12.01 8.14
N ALA A 174 -14.64 11.05 7.22
CA ALA A 174 -15.25 11.16 5.90
C ALA A 174 -16.78 11.35 6.00
N LYS A 175 -17.44 10.56 6.85
CA LYS A 175 -18.89 10.68 7.09
C LYS A 175 -19.26 12.04 7.70
N GLU A 176 -18.51 12.53 8.69
CA GLU A 176 -18.77 13.81 9.37
C GLU A 176 -18.60 15.00 8.44
N ASN A 177 -17.71 14.92 7.46
CA ASN A 177 -17.36 16.02 6.55
C ASN A 177 -17.93 15.85 5.14
N GLY A 178 -18.73 14.83 4.88
CA GLY A 178 -19.33 14.58 3.56
C GLY A 178 -18.31 14.26 2.45
N ILE A 179 -17.18 13.64 2.80
CA ILE A 179 -16.13 13.24 1.84
C ILE A 179 -16.56 11.92 1.18
N ASP A 180 -16.59 11.89 -0.15
CA ASP A 180 -16.70 10.64 -0.92
C ASP A 180 -15.38 9.85 -0.79
N LEU A 181 -15.34 8.93 0.16
CA LEU A 181 -14.19 8.09 0.48
C LEU A 181 -14.37 6.70 -0.10
N VAL A 182 -13.39 6.21 -0.84
CA VAL A 182 -13.23 4.80 -1.22
C VAL A 182 -11.92 4.28 -0.64
N VAL A 183 -11.93 3.07 -0.10
CA VAL A 183 -10.74 2.47 0.51
C VAL A 183 -10.31 1.25 -0.29
N VAL A 184 -9.09 1.24 -0.78
CA VAL A 184 -8.45 0.06 -1.36
C VAL A 184 -7.63 -0.64 -0.27
N ASN A 185 -7.86 -1.93 -0.10
CA ASN A 185 -7.18 -2.78 0.87
C ASN A 185 -6.26 -3.77 0.12
N PRO A 186 -5.03 -3.37 -0.26
CA PRO A 186 -4.09 -4.29 -0.88
C PRO A 186 -3.59 -5.33 0.12
N SER A 187 -3.33 -6.53 -0.37
CA SER A 187 -2.48 -7.51 0.30
C SER A 187 -1.00 -7.10 0.22
N PHE A 188 -0.07 -8.03 0.45
CA PHE A 188 1.36 -7.77 0.33
C PHE A 188 1.71 -7.49 -1.14
N VAL A 189 2.10 -6.26 -1.44
CA VAL A 189 2.31 -5.80 -2.82
C VAL A 189 3.68 -6.24 -3.32
N VAL A 190 3.69 -6.91 -4.47
CA VAL A 190 4.87 -7.42 -5.16
C VAL A 190 4.90 -6.87 -6.58
N GLY A 191 6.07 -6.78 -7.18
CA GLY A 191 6.24 -6.37 -8.58
C GLY A 191 7.58 -5.70 -8.82
N PRO A 192 7.81 -5.16 -10.01
CA PRO A 192 9.11 -4.60 -10.37
C PRO A 192 9.47 -3.35 -9.56
N LEU A 193 10.76 -3.14 -9.33
CA LEU A 193 11.31 -1.98 -8.64
C LEU A 193 11.38 -0.77 -9.57
N LEU A 194 10.60 0.27 -9.28
CA LEU A 194 10.62 1.53 -10.03
C LEU A 194 11.65 2.52 -9.46
N ALA A 195 11.69 2.68 -8.16
CA ALA A 195 12.61 3.58 -7.46
C ALA A 195 14.09 3.17 -7.61
N PRO A 196 15.04 4.08 -7.36
CA PRO A 196 16.48 3.74 -7.39
C PRO A 196 16.91 2.72 -6.34
N GLN A 197 16.19 2.66 -5.21
CA GLN A 197 16.47 1.72 -4.11
C GLN A 197 15.19 0.98 -3.73
N PRO A 198 15.28 -0.31 -3.35
CA PRO A 198 14.13 -1.05 -2.85
C PRO A 198 13.65 -0.48 -1.51
N THR A 199 12.34 -0.32 -1.39
CA THR A 199 11.67 0.15 -0.19
C THR A 199 10.51 -0.78 0.17
N SER A 200 9.98 -0.63 1.37
CA SER A 200 8.75 -1.34 1.76
C SER A 200 8.86 -2.86 1.57
N THR A 201 7.85 -3.46 0.95
CA THR A 201 7.77 -4.91 0.69
C THR A 201 8.92 -5.44 -0.16
N LEU A 202 9.39 -4.66 -1.13
CA LEU A 202 10.51 -5.06 -2.00
C LEU A 202 11.83 -5.21 -1.24
N LEU A 203 12.06 -4.39 -0.21
CA LEU A 203 13.24 -4.53 0.64
C LEU A 203 13.21 -5.84 1.44
N LEU A 204 12.03 -6.25 1.93
CA LEU A 204 11.86 -7.53 2.61
C LEU A 204 12.13 -8.70 1.66
N ILE A 205 11.53 -8.67 0.44
CA ILE A 205 11.74 -9.72 -0.57
C ILE A 205 13.23 -9.85 -0.91
N LEU A 206 13.90 -8.73 -1.20
CA LEU A 206 15.33 -8.73 -1.52
C LEU A 206 16.16 -9.34 -0.37
N SER A 207 15.84 -8.97 0.87
CA SER A 207 16.54 -9.49 2.06
C SER A 207 16.35 -11.00 2.19
N ILE A 208 15.12 -11.51 1.96
CA ILE A 208 14.82 -12.96 2.01
C ILE A 208 15.59 -13.71 0.92
N VAL A 209 15.57 -13.20 -0.32
CA VAL A 209 16.27 -13.85 -1.45
C VAL A 209 17.78 -13.88 -1.24
N LYS A 210 18.35 -12.84 -0.63
CA LYS A 210 19.78 -12.75 -0.32
C LYS A 210 20.20 -13.47 0.96
N GLY A 211 19.25 -14.01 1.74
CA GLY A 211 19.55 -14.66 3.02
C GLY A 211 20.17 -13.73 4.07
N LEU A 212 19.73 -12.48 4.15
CA LEU A 212 20.36 -11.44 4.98
C LEU A 212 19.78 -11.31 6.39
N LYS A 213 18.64 -11.96 6.66
CA LYS A 213 17.92 -11.82 7.94
C LYS A 213 18.12 -13.00 8.89
N GLY A 214 18.58 -14.14 8.38
CA GLY A 214 18.72 -15.39 9.14
C GLY A 214 17.41 -16.18 9.25
N GLU A 215 16.26 -15.52 9.07
CA GLU A 215 14.93 -16.17 9.08
C GLU A 215 13.91 -15.39 8.24
N TYR A 216 12.92 -16.10 7.72
CA TYR A 216 11.77 -15.51 7.05
C TYR A 216 10.55 -15.43 7.99
N PRO A 217 9.59 -14.51 7.74
CA PRO A 217 8.42 -14.34 8.60
C PRO A 217 7.54 -15.61 8.67
N ASN A 218 7.11 -15.99 9.87
CA ASN A 218 6.07 -17.00 10.09
C ASN A 218 4.70 -16.37 9.84
N THR A 219 4.35 -16.15 8.55
CA THR A 219 3.19 -15.37 8.16
C THR A 219 2.48 -16.02 6.98
N THR A 220 1.16 -16.18 7.13
CA THR A 220 0.24 -16.48 6.03
C THR A 220 -0.44 -15.19 5.61
N LEU A 221 -0.30 -14.77 4.36
CA LEU A 221 -0.86 -13.50 3.89
C LEU A 221 -1.23 -13.55 2.41
N GLY A 222 -2.08 -12.63 2.00
CA GLY A 222 -2.36 -12.42 0.58
C GLY A 222 -1.22 -11.69 -0.11
N PHE A 223 -1.04 -11.98 -1.39
CA PHE A 223 -0.11 -11.31 -2.30
C PHE A 223 -0.88 -10.68 -3.46
N VAL A 224 -0.35 -9.57 -3.98
CA VAL A 224 -0.95 -8.87 -5.12
C VAL A 224 0.12 -8.14 -5.92
N HIS A 225 -0.03 -8.15 -7.24
CA HIS A 225 0.89 -7.43 -8.13
C HIS A 225 0.64 -5.92 -8.08
N ILE A 226 1.70 -5.12 -8.22
CA ILE A 226 1.60 -3.65 -8.22
C ILE A 226 0.67 -3.13 -9.34
N ASP A 227 0.65 -3.74 -10.53
CA ASP A 227 -0.24 -3.31 -11.61
C ASP A 227 -1.71 -3.48 -11.25
N ASP A 228 -2.05 -4.57 -10.55
CA ASP A 228 -3.41 -4.81 -10.05
C ASP A 228 -3.81 -3.79 -8.99
N VAL A 229 -2.86 -3.44 -8.10
CA VAL A 229 -3.08 -2.39 -7.09
C VAL A 229 -3.35 -1.06 -7.77
N LEU A 230 -2.59 -0.70 -8.82
CA LEU A 230 -2.83 0.53 -9.59
C LEU A 230 -4.20 0.53 -10.26
N ALA A 231 -4.53 -0.57 -10.93
CA ALA A 231 -5.82 -0.70 -11.60
C ALA A 231 -6.98 -0.57 -10.62
N ALA A 232 -6.87 -1.15 -9.41
CA ALA A 232 -7.86 -1.02 -8.35
C ALA A 232 -8.01 0.42 -7.85
N HIS A 233 -6.90 1.16 -7.68
CA HIS A 233 -6.94 2.57 -7.27
C HIS A 233 -7.57 3.46 -8.35
N ILE A 234 -7.23 3.23 -9.62
CA ILE A 234 -7.80 3.99 -10.75
C ILE A 234 -9.29 3.67 -10.89
N LEU A 235 -9.68 2.40 -10.81
CA LEU A 235 -11.08 1.99 -10.79
C LEU A 235 -11.84 2.70 -9.65
N ALA A 236 -11.26 2.71 -8.44
CA ALA A 236 -11.85 3.37 -7.28
C ALA A 236 -12.04 4.89 -7.47
N MET A 237 -11.15 5.55 -8.23
CA MET A 237 -11.23 6.98 -8.49
C MET A 237 -12.20 7.32 -9.62
N GLU A 238 -12.17 6.56 -10.72
CA GLU A 238 -12.86 6.91 -11.97
C GLU A 238 -14.29 6.35 -12.03
N GLU A 239 -14.55 5.18 -11.45
CA GLU A 239 -15.86 4.53 -11.50
C GLU A 239 -16.77 5.00 -10.36
N ARG A 240 -17.83 5.75 -10.71
CA ARG A 240 -18.76 6.33 -9.73
C ARG A 240 -19.54 5.32 -8.91
N LYS A 241 -19.73 4.10 -9.41
CA LYS A 241 -20.45 3.02 -8.71
C LYS A 241 -19.62 2.37 -7.60
N VAL A 242 -18.31 2.63 -7.59
CA VAL A 242 -17.44 2.10 -6.56
C VAL A 242 -17.63 2.88 -5.27
N ASP A 243 -17.92 2.18 -4.21
CA ASP A 243 -18.07 2.69 -2.86
C ASP A 243 -17.44 1.76 -1.81
N GLY A 244 -17.27 2.27 -0.60
CA GLY A 244 -16.81 1.48 0.53
C GLY A 244 -15.37 0.97 0.37
N ARG A 245 -15.15 -0.25 0.80
CA ARG A 245 -13.85 -0.94 0.77
C ARG A 245 -13.72 -1.81 -0.47
N LEU A 246 -12.51 -2.00 -0.96
CA LEU A 246 -12.17 -2.92 -2.05
C LEU A 246 -10.97 -3.79 -1.64
N ILE A 247 -11.16 -5.07 -1.48
CA ILE A 247 -10.08 -6.03 -1.30
C ILE A 247 -9.32 -6.19 -2.63
N CYS A 248 -8.00 -5.98 -2.58
CA CYS A 248 -7.11 -6.16 -3.71
C CYS A 248 -6.06 -7.23 -3.35
N SER A 249 -6.39 -8.50 -3.62
CA SER A 249 -5.60 -9.67 -3.22
C SER A 249 -5.73 -10.76 -4.28
N SER A 250 -4.60 -11.29 -4.76
CA SER A 250 -4.57 -12.38 -5.76
C SER A 250 -4.59 -13.74 -5.10
N SER A 251 -3.53 -14.07 -4.38
CA SER A 251 -3.30 -15.38 -3.79
C SER A 251 -2.95 -15.25 -2.31
N VAL A 252 -3.41 -16.18 -1.49
CA VAL A 252 -2.99 -16.29 -0.08
C VAL A 252 -2.05 -17.48 0.06
N ALA A 253 -0.87 -17.26 0.63
CA ALA A 253 0.15 -18.29 0.84
C ALA A 253 0.94 -18.01 2.13
N HIS A 254 1.53 -19.05 2.71
CA HIS A 254 2.54 -18.90 3.75
C HIS A 254 3.92 -18.60 3.12
N TRP A 255 4.78 -17.82 3.81
CA TRP A 255 6.11 -17.50 3.28
C TRP A 255 6.95 -18.73 2.94
N SER A 256 6.77 -19.87 3.61
CA SER A 256 7.47 -21.12 3.25
C SER A 256 7.16 -21.58 1.83
N GLU A 257 5.89 -21.49 1.40
CA GLU A 257 5.47 -21.87 0.05
C GLU A 257 6.10 -20.94 -1.00
N VAL A 258 6.12 -19.64 -0.71
CA VAL A 258 6.77 -18.63 -1.58
C VAL A 258 8.26 -18.90 -1.70
N ILE A 259 8.94 -19.22 -0.60
CA ILE A 259 10.38 -19.48 -0.61
C ILE A 259 10.71 -20.79 -1.35
N GLU A 260 9.89 -21.84 -1.20
CA GLU A 260 10.03 -23.07 -1.96
C GLU A 260 9.91 -22.81 -3.48
N MET A 261 8.92 -22.02 -3.88
CA MET A 261 8.74 -21.58 -5.28
C MET A 261 9.98 -20.81 -5.77
N LEU A 262 10.47 -19.84 -5.00
CA LEU A 262 11.63 -19.02 -5.35
C LEU A 262 12.91 -19.85 -5.43
N ARG A 263 13.14 -20.80 -4.55
CA ARG A 263 14.29 -21.71 -4.60
C ARG A 263 14.26 -22.60 -5.83
N ALA A 264 13.09 -23.10 -6.19
CA ALA A 264 12.93 -23.94 -7.38
C ALA A 264 13.24 -23.16 -8.67
N LYS A 265 12.81 -21.89 -8.74
CA LYS A 265 13.00 -21.03 -9.92
C LYS A 265 14.37 -20.36 -9.97
N TYR A 266 14.91 -19.95 -8.82
CA TYR A 266 16.14 -19.16 -8.70
C TYR A 266 17.14 -19.80 -7.73
N PRO A 267 17.61 -21.05 -8.01
CA PRO A 267 18.43 -21.82 -7.07
C PRO A 267 19.84 -21.23 -6.82
N SER A 268 20.27 -20.26 -7.63
CA SER A 268 21.55 -19.59 -7.46
C SER A 268 21.63 -18.62 -6.29
N TYR A 269 20.47 -18.19 -5.76
CA TYR A 269 20.43 -17.28 -4.62
C TYR A 269 20.34 -18.04 -3.29
N PRO A 270 20.91 -17.50 -2.21
CA PRO A 270 21.01 -18.24 -0.92
C PRO A 270 19.67 -18.47 -0.23
N HIS A 271 18.69 -17.60 -0.41
CA HIS A 271 17.38 -17.60 0.23
C HIS A 271 17.39 -17.88 1.75
N GLU A 272 16.51 -17.26 2.50
CA GLU A 272 16.32 -17.62 3.91
C GLU A 272 15.82 -19.08 4.03
N SER A 273 16.30 -19.80 5.04
CA SER A 273 15.96 -21.22 5.23
C SER A 273 15.19 -21.50 6.51
N LYS A 274 15.26 -20.61 7.48
CA LYS A 274 14.65 -20.78 8.80
C LYS A 274 13.38 -19.94 8.89
N CYS A 275 12.29 -20.54 9.35
CA CYS A 275 11.07 -19.82 9.70
C CYS A 275 11.21 -19.14 11.06
N SER A 276 10.74 -17.92 11.19
CA SER A 276 10.61 -17.23 12.47
C SER A 276 9.68 -17.98 13.42
N SER A 277 9.89 -17.85 14.73
CA SER A 277 9.02 -18.41 15.76
C SER A 277 7.88 -17.47 16.18
N GLN A 278 7.75 -16.30 15.55
CA GLN A 278 6.67 -15.35 15.89
C GLN A 278 5.31 -15.97 15.63
N GLU A 279 4.40 -15.81 16.59
CA GLU A 279 3.02 -16.30 16.53
C GLU A 279 2.05 -15.17 16.14
N GLY A 280 0.82 -15.56 15.81
CA GLY A 280 -0.30 -14.66 15.58
C GLY A 280 -0.45 -14.15 14.14
N ASP A 281 0.49 -14.41 13.23
CA ASP A 281 0.46 -13.93 11.85
C ASP A 281 0.35 -15.06 10.80
N ASN A 282 0.32 -16.31 11.22
CA ASN A 282 0.36 -17.48 10.34
C ASN A 282 -1.00 -18.19 10.17
N ASN A 283 -2.09 -17.62 10.66
CA ASN A 283 -3.41 -18.24 10.55
C ASN A 283 -3.87 -18.41 9.10
N PRO A 284 -4.23 -19.63 8.66
CA PRO A 284 -4.79 -19.87 7.33
C PRO A 284 -6.08 -19.09 7.12
N HIS A 285 -6.22 -18.49 5.96
CA HIS A 285 -7.43 -17.76 5.54
C HIS A 285 -7.45 -17.62 4.02
N SER A 286 -8.56 -17.11 3.49
CA SER A 286 -8.69 -16.70 2.09
C SER A 286 -9.42 -15.36 2.01
N MET A 287 -9.28 -14.68 0.86
CA MET A 287 -9.91 -13.39 0.60
C MET A 287 -10.99 -13.55 -0.46
N ASP A 288 -12.16 -12.98 -0.21
CA ASP A 288 -13.23 -12.85 -1.20
C ASP A 288 -13.01 -11.54 -1.99
N THR A 289 -12.71 -11.68 -3.26
CA THR A 289 -12.53 -10.56 -4.20
C THR A 289 -13.69 -10.40 -5.16
N SER A 290 -14.82 -11.02 -4.88
CA SER A 290 -16.00 -10.98 -5.75
C SER A 290 -16.48 -9.56 -6.03
N LYS A 291 -16.42 -8.67 -5.05
CA LYS A 291 -16.85 -7.26 -5.19
C LYS A 291 -16.09 -6.56 -6.30
N ILE A 292 -14.76 -6.61 -6.29
CA ILE A 292 -13.95 -5.90 -7.30
C ILE A 292 -14.16 -6.51 -8.71
N HIS A 293 -14.32 -7.83 -8.81
CA HIS A 293 -14.61 -8.49 -10.09
C HIS A 293 -16.01 -8.14 -10.63
N GLN A 294 -17.03 -7.98 -9.77
CA GLN A 294 -18.36 -7.50 -10.16
C GLN A 294 -18.35 -6.08 -10.71
N LEU A 295 -17.34 -5.28 -10.37
CA LEU A 295 -17.10 -3.95 -10.92
C LEU A 295 -16.35 -3.98 -12.26
N GLY A 296 -16.09 -5.16 -12.81
CA GLY A 296 -15.42 -5.34 -14.10
C GLY A 296 -13.90 -5.45 -14.01
N PHE A 297 -13.35 -5.62 -12.80
CA PHE A 297 -11.91 -5.83 -12.64
C PHE A 297 -11.48 -7.17 -13.27
N PRO A 298 -10.37 -7.21 -14.04
CA PRO A 298 -9.89 -8.45 -14.66
C PRO A 298 -9.37 -9.44 -13.63
N ALA A 299 -8.96 -10.62 -14.09
CA ALA A 299 -8.24 -11.57 -13.24
C ALA A 299 -6.93 -10.95 -12.73
N PHE A 300 -6.62 -11.19 -11.47
CA PHE A 300 -5.35 -10.76 -10.89
C PHE A 300 -4.17 -11.55 -11.48
N LYS A 301 -3.00 -10.94 -11.52
CA LYS A 301 -1.75 -11.65 -11.83
C LYS A 301 -1.46 -12.72 -10.78
N THR A 302 -0.87 -13.80 -11.22
CA THR A 302 -0.53 -14.96 -10.37
C THR A 302 0.65 -14.68 -9.45
N LEU A 303 0.83 -15.53 -8.42
CA LEU A 303 1.96 -15.46 -7.51
C LEU A 303 3.29 -15.57 -8.25
N ASP A 304 3.36 -16.48 -9.23
CA ASP A 304 4.53 -16.67 -10.08
C ASP A 304 4.90 -15.41 -10.86
N GLU A 305 3.95 -14.82 -11.57
CA GLU A 305 4.17 -13.61 -12.39
C GLU A 305 4.67 -12.44 -11.55
N MET A 306 4.07 -12.19 -10.39
CA MET A 306 4.46 -11.05 -9.56
C MET A 306 5.87 -11.18 -8.97
N PHE A 307 6.28 -12.39 -8.59
CA PHE A 307 7.64 -12.62 -8.09
C PHE A 307 8.67 -12.67 -9.22
N ASP A 308 8.33 -13.21 -10.40
CA ASP A 308 9.21 -13.20 -11.58
C ASP A 308 9.52 -11.75 -11.99
N ASP A 309 8.50 -10.88 -12.09
CA ASP A 309 8.66 -9.46 -12.41
C ASP A 309 9.53 -8.75 -11.35
N CYS A 310 9.34 -9.08 -10.07
CA CYS A 310 10.11 -8.52 -8.96
C CYS A 310 11.59 -8.93 -9.04
N ILE A 311 11.88 -10.23 -9.14
CA ILE A 311 13.25 -10.76 -9.19
C ILE A 311 13.98 -10.25 -10.42
N LYS A 312 13.32 -10.28 -11.59
CA LYS A 312 13.88 -9.74 -12.84
C LYS A 312 14.29 -8.28 -12.67
N SER A 313 13.45 -7.46 -12.05
CA SER A 313 13.77 -6.05 -11.86
C SER A 313 14.95 -5.84 -10.91
N PHE A 314 15.14 -6.70 -9.90
CA PHE A 314 16.32 -6.67 -9.05
C PHE A 314 17.59 -7.05 -9.80
N GLN A 315 17.53 -8.05 -10.70
CA GLN A 315 18.64 -8.43 -11.57
C GLN A 315 19.01 -7.30 -12.53
N ASP A 316 18.02 -6.73 -13.22
CA ASP A 316 18.23 -5.64 -14.19
C ASP A 316 18.84 -4.37 -13.54
N LYS A 317 18.59 -4.14 -12.24
CA LYS A 317 19.14 -3.02 -11.47
C LYS A 317 20.41 -3.37 -10.66
N GLY A 318 20.90 -4.61 -10.72
CA GLY A 318 22.13 -5.06 -10.07
C GLY A 318 22.00 -5.25 -8.54
N PHE A 319 20.80 -5.50 -8.04
CA PHE A 319 20.56 -5.86 -6.64
C PHE A 319 20.73 -7.37 -6.39
N LEU A 320 20.53 -8.18 -7.43
CA LEU A 320 20.73 -9.64 -7.45
C LEU A 320 21.72 -10.05 -8.54
#